data_86cae8adb4608b2ba130d44f720fea38
#
_entry.id   86cae8adb4608b2ba130d44f720fea38
#
_cell.length_a   1.000
_cell.length_b   1.000
_cell.length_c   1.000
_cell.angle_alpha   90.00
_cell.angle_beta   90.00
_cell.angle_gamma   90.00
#
_symmetry.space_group_name_H-M   'P 1'
#
loop_
_entity.id
_entity.type
_entity.pdbx_description
1 polymer ?
#
loop_
_entity_poly.entity_id
_entity_poly.type
_entity_poly.pdbx_seq_one_letter_code
_entity_poly.pdbx_strand_id
1 'polypeptide(L)'
;MRKILFIILFVFSIGNAGAQATSDSIVMNYLKEMGAPVTYNNEVKLLMTGHDKFVDLFENIRHARHHIHLEYFNFRNDSIANALFSLLAEKVKEGVEVRAMFDAFGNWSNNCLLYTS
;
A
#
# COMPACT_ATOMS: atom_id res chain seq x y z
N MET A 1 31.95 -45.38 -9.78
CA MET A 1 32.17 -43.92 -9.99
C MET A 1 30.89 -43.15 -10.37
N ARG A 2 30.01 -43.64 -11.23
CA ARG A 2 28.75 -42.93 -11.60
C ARG A 2 27.78 -42.66 -10.43
N LYS A 3 27.67 -43.59 -9.45
CA LYS A 3 26.77 -43.42 -8.29
C LYS A 3 27.25 -42.41 -7.27
N ILE A 4 28.56 -42.21 -7.13
CA ILE A 4 29.14 -41.18 -6.25
C ILE A 4 28.93 -39.80 -6.80
N LEU A 5 28.98 -39.60 -8.11
CA LEU A 5 28.73 -38.33 -8.78
C LEU A 5 27.30 -37.83 -8.56
N PHE A 6 26.30 -38.73 -8.55
CA PHE A 6 24.92 -38.36 -8.27
C PHE A 6 24.69 -37.96 -6.82
N ILE A 7 25.38 -38.55 -5.87
CA ILE A 7 25.28 -38.16 -4.45
C ILE A 7 25.91 -36.78 -4.21
N ILE A 8 27.03 -36.49 -4.87
CA ILE A 8 27.69 -35.17 -4.77
C ILE A 8 26.79 -34.07 -5.40
N LEU A 9 26.13 -34.34 -6.53
CA LEU A 9 25.19 -33.40 -7.15
C LEU A 9 23.92 -33.18 -6.29
N PHE A 10 23.45 -34.21 -5.58
CA PHE A 10 22.31 -34.09 -4.69
C PHE A 10 22.63 -33.32 -3.40
N VAL A 11 23.83 -33.46 -2.86
CA VAL A 11 24.28 -32.69 -1.67
C VAL A 11 24.49 -31.22 -1.99
N PHE A 12 24.90 -30.87 -3.23
CA PHE A 12 25.07 -29.47 -3.65
C PHE A 12 23.74 -28.71 -3.87
N SER A 13 22.66 -29.43 -4.15
CA SER A 13 21.33 -28.80 -4.35
C SER A 13 20.57 -28.50 -3.05
N ILE A 14 21.01 -29.01 -1.90
CA ILE A 14 20.36 -28.76 -0.60
C ILE A 14 20.90 -27.49 0.08
N GLY A 15 22.05 -26.96 -0.38
CA GLY A 15 22.76 -25.85 0.26
C GLY A 15 22.16 -24.45 0.06
N ASN A 16 21.22 -24.26 -0.87
CA ASN A 16 20.75 -22.92 -1.25
C ASN A 16 19.35 -22.53 -0.71
N ALA A 17 18.68 -23.39 0.03
CA ALA A 17 17.35 -23.09 0.58
C ALA A 17 17.38 -22.31 1.91
N GLY A 18 18.53 -22.17 2.55
CA GLY A 18 18.65 -21.58 3.89
C GLY A 18 18.90 -20.07 3.96
N ALA A 19 19.34 -19.44 2.86
CA ALA A 19 19.81 -18.05 2.91
C ALA A 19 18.67 -17.03 3.03
N GLN A 20 17.51 -17.30 2.46
CA GLN A 20 16.39 -16.36 2.48
C GLN A 20 15.67 -16.34 3.83
N ALA A 21 15.48 -17.50 4.45
CA ALA A 21 14.88 -17.60 5.78
C ALA A 21 15.70 -16.87 6.87
N THR A 22 17.02 -16.85 6.73
CA THR A 22 17.93 -16.18 7.68
C THR A 22 17.84 -14.64 7.56
N SER A 23 17.69 -14.13 6.34
CA SER A 23 17.56 -12.70 6.07
C SER A 23 16.24 -12.15 6.65
N ASP A 24 15.14 -12.84 6.43
CA ASP A 24 13.82 -12.43 6.92
C ASP A 24 13.76 -12.44 8.45
N SER A 25 14.37 -13.42 9.10
CA SER A 25 14.42 -13.48 10.57
C SER A 25 15.23 -12.34 11.18
N ILE A 26 16.32 -11.91 10.54
CA ILE A 26 17.13 -10.76 10.99
C ILE A 26 16.31 -9.47 10.90
N VAL A 27 15.64 -9.23 9.76
CA VAL A 27 14.80 -8.05 9.57
C VAL A 27 13.66 -8.03 10.58
N MET A 28 12.99 -9.17 10.80
CA MET A 28 11.89 -9.29 11.77
C MET A 28 12.35 -9.02 13.20
N ASN A 29 13.51 -9.51 13.60
CA ASN A 29 14.05 -9.24 14.93
C ASN A 29 14.42 -7.76 15.10
N TYR A 30 15.05 -7.15 14.10
CA TYR A 30 15.36 -5.73 14.11
C TYR A 30 14.10 -4.85 14.24
N LEU A 31 13.05 -5.15 13.49
CA LEU A 31 11.77 -4.44 13.59
C LEU A 31 11.14 -4.56 14.99
N LYS A 32 11.21 -5.75 15.59
CA LYS A 32 10.73 -5.97 16.96
C LYS A 32 11.52 -5.16 18.00
N GLU A 33 12.84 -5.11 17.87
CA GLU A 33 13.71 -4.31 18.75
C GLU A 33 13.42 -2.81 18.64
N MET A 34 13.04 -2.34 17.45
CA MET A 34 12.59 -0.96 17.22
C MET A 34 11.17 -0.68 17.72
N GLY A 35 10.48 -1.66 18.29
CA GLY A 35 9.11 -1.51 18.78
C GLY A 35 8.05 -1.49 17.68
N ALA A 36 8.39 -1.90 16.45
CA ALA A 36 7.42 -2.03 15.36
C ALA A 36 6.56 -3.29 15.59
N PRO A 37 5.23 -3.16 15.70
CA PRO A 37 4.37 -4.33 15.90
C PRO A 37 4.32 -5.17 14.62
N VAL A 38 4.51 -6.47 14.77
CA VAL A 38 4.35 -7.44 13.68
C VAL A 38 2.96 -8.03 13.75
N THR A 39 2.19 -7.90 12.68
CA THR A 39 0.85 -8.46 12.56
C THR A 39 0.85 -9.61 11.56
N TYR A 40 0.11 -10.69 11.86
CA TYR A 40 0.06 -11.89 11.02
C TYR A 40 -1.27 -12.04 10.26
N ASN A 41 -2.29 -11.27 10.61
CA ASN A 41 -3.62 -11.31 10.00
C ASN A 41 -3.78 -10.16 9.00
N ASN A 42 -2.93 -10.15 7.98
CA ASN A 42 -2.97 -9.14 6.92
C ASN A 42 -3.57 -9.76 5.65
N GLU A 43 -4.50 -9.05 5.04
CA GLU A 43 -5.02 -9.37 3.71
C GLU A 43 -4.41 -8.39 2.70
N VAL A 44 -3.91 -8.91 1.59
CA VAL A 44 -3.31 -8.11 0.51
C VAL A 44 -4.05 -8.38 -0.79
N LYS A 45 -4.56 -7.32 -1.42
CA LYS A 45 -5.16 -7.36 -2.75
C LYS A 45 -4.25 -6.63 -3.73
N LEU A 46 -3.82 -7.31 -4.76
CA LEU A 46 -3.02 -6.70 -5.82
C LEU A 46 -3.93 -6.06 -6.88
N LEU A 47 -3.75 -4.76 -7.12
CA LEU A 47 -4.45 -4.00 -8.16
C LEU A 47 -3.52 -3.79 -9.34
N MET A 48 -3.81 -4.45 -10.47
CA MET A 48 -2.90 -4.52 -11.61
C MET A 48 -2.98 -3.32 -12.55
N THR A 49 -4.08 -2.58 -12.53
CA THR A 49 -4.29 -1.43 -13.43
C THR A 49 -4.71 -0.17 -12.67
N GLY A 50 -4.52 0.99 -13.29
CA GLY A 50 -5.05 2.25 -12.75
C GLY A 50 -6.57 2.25 -12.65
N HIS A 51 -7.26 1.58 -13.56
CA HIS A 51 -8.71 1.40 -13.50
C HIS A 51 -9.13 0.62 -12.25
N ASP A 52 -8.51 -0.54 -12.01
CA ASP A 52 -8.83 -1.37 -10.84
C ASP A 52 -8.57 -0.61 -9.54
N LYS A 53 -7.47 0.18 -9.50
CA LYS A 53 -7.14 1.04 -8.35
C LYS A 53 -8.27 2.04 -8.07
N PHE A 54 -8.77 2.73 -9.09
CA PHE A 54 -9.80 3.74 -8.88
C PHE A 54 -11.17 3.13 -8.57
N VAL A 55 -11.54 2.02 -9.20
CA VAL A 55 -12.76 1.28 -8.85
C VAL A 55 -12.71 0.87 -7.38
N ASP A 56 -11.63 0.24 -6.94
CA ASP A 56 -11.45 -0.20 -5.55
C ASP A 56 -11.44 0.99 -4.57
N LEU A 57 -10.75 2.08 -4.90
CA LEU A 57 -10.72 3.30 -4.09
C LEU A 57 -12.12 3.89 -3.87
N PHE A 58 -12.86 4.11 -4.94
CA PHE A 58 -14.20 4.68 -4.86
C PHE A 58 -15.16 3.77 -4.09
N GLU A 59 -15.05 2.46 -4.26
CA GLU A 59 -15.87 1.49 -3.53
C GLU A 59 -15.56 1.52 -2.03
N ASN A 60 -14.30 1.52 -1.64
CA ASN A 60 -13.89 1.62 -0.23
C ASN A 60 -14.36 2.94 0.41
N ILE A 61 -14.28 4.06 -0.32
CA ILE A 61 -14.78 5.35 0.17
C ILE A 61 -16.30 5.32 0.38
N ARG A 62 -17.07 4.74 -0.56
CA ARG A 62 -18.53 4.61 -0.39
C ARG A 62 -18.91 3.83 0.85
N HIS A 63 -18.15 2.79 1.18
CA HIS A 63 -18.42 1.94 2.35
C HIS A 63 -17.81 2.45 3.67
N ALA A 64 -17.00 3.49 3.64
CA ALA A 64 -16.41 4.07 4.83
C ALA A 64 -17.50 4.62 5.78
N ARG A 65 -17.39 4.31 7.07
CA ARG A 65 -18.38 4.69 8.11
C ARG A 65 -17.81 5.56 9.23
N HIS A 66 -16.48 5.58 9.39
CA HIS A 66 -15.85 6.26 10.51
C HIS A 66 -14.90 7.36 10.05
N HIS A 67 -13.88 7.01 9.28
CA HIS A 67 -12.89 7.96 8.82
C HIS A 67 -12.32 7.57 7.45
N ILE A 68 -11.84 8.56 6.71
CA ILE A 68 -11.11 8.43 5.45
C ILE A 68 -9.87 9.29 5.55
N HIS A 69 -8.69 8.68 5.44
CA HIS A 69 -7.43 9.40 5.37
C HIS A 69 -6.80 9.19 4.00
N LEU A 70 -6.52 10.28 3.31
CA LEU A 70 -5.91 10.30 2.00
C LEU A 70 -4.56 10.99 2.07
N GLU A 71 -3.54 10.39 1.46
CA GLU A 71 -2.22 10.96 1.32
C GLU A 71 -1.76 10.83 -0.13
N TYR A 72 -1.48 11.95 -0.78
CA TYR A 72 -1.06 11.99 -2.18
C TYR A 72 0.15 12.88 -2.38
N PHE A 73 1.20 12.34 -2.98
CA PHE A 73 2.33 13.13 -3.45
C PHE A 73 1.91 14.03 -4.62
N ASN A 74 1.24 13.47 -5.62
CA ASN A 74 0.78 14.21 -6.81
C ASN A 74 -0.71 13.95 -7.02
N PHE A 75 -1.49 15.02 -7.02
CA PHE A 75 -2.93 14.97 -7.24
C PHE A 75 -3.31 16.01 -8.29
N ARG A 76 -3.78 15.56 -9.45
CA ARG A 76 -4.13 16.44 -10.55
C ARG A 76 -5.58 16.87 -10.47
N ASN A 77 -5.85 18.12 -10.87
CA ASN A 77 -7.21 18.62 -11.00
C ASN A 77 -7.81 18.13 -12.32
N ASP A 78 -8.37 16.92 -12.31
CA ASP A 78 -9.01 16.26 -13.44
C ASP A 78 -10.40 15.71 -13.09
N SER A 79 -11.01 15.01 -14.02
CA SER A 79 -12.36 14.43 -13.82
C SER A 79 -12.40 13.41 -12.67
N ILE A 80 -11.32 12.66 -12.45
CA ILE A 80 -11.22 11.68 -11.35
C ILE A 80 -11.15 12.42 -10.02
N ALA A 81 -10.33 13.48 -9.93
CA ALA A 81 -10.23 14.32 -8.75
C ALA A 81 -11.59 14.94 -8.38
N ASN A 82 -12.28 15.51 -9.36
CA ASN A 82 -13.60 16.12 -9.13
C ASN A 82 -14.63 15.08 -8.63
N ALA A 83 -14.65 13.89 -9.21
CA ALA A 83 -15.52 12.81 -8.75
C ALA A 83 -15.14 12.35 -7.32
N LEU A 84 -13.85 12.26 -7.02
CA LEU A 84 -13.36 11.90 -5.69
C LEU A 84 -13.77 12.94 -4.64
N PHE A 85 -13.53 14.23 -4.89
CA PHE A 85 -13.95 15.30 -3.96
C PHE A 85 -15.46 15.35 -3.74
N SER A 86 -16.25 15.15 -4.79
CA SER A 86 -17.71 15.07 -4.65
C SER A 86 -18.12 13.95 -3.71
N LEU A 87 -17.55 12.76 -3.89
CA LEU A 87 -17.85 11.61 -3.02
C LEU A 87 -17.36 11.85 -1.58
N LEU A 88 -16.20 12.45 -1.38
CA LEU A 88 -15.69 12.79 -0.05
C LEU A 88 -16.61 13.80 0.66
N ALA A 89 -17.10 14.82 -0.08
CA ALA A 89 -18.04 15.79 0.45
C ALA A 89 -19.38 15.14 0.86
N GLU A 90 -19.85 14.15 0.12
CA GLU A 90 -21.02 13.34 0.50
C GLU A 90 -20.74 12.58 1.81
N LYS A 91 -19.60 11.92 1.92
CA LYS A 91 -19.20 11.18 3.13
C LYS A 91 -19.09 12.08 4.37
N VAL A 92 -18.57 13.31 4.22
CA VAL A 92 -18.56 14.31 5.31
C VAL A 92 -19.99 14.64 5.77
N LYS A 93 -20.94 14.81 4.84
CA LYS A 93 -22.35 15.03 5.19
C LYS A 93 -23.00 13.84 5.92
N GLU A 94 -22.52 12.63 5.66
CA GLU A 94 -22.90 11.42 6.38
C GLU A 94 -22.24 11.28 7.77
N GLY A 95 -21.37 12.22 8.15
CA GLY A 95 -20.67 12.23 9.44
C GLY A 95 -19.35 11.46 9.46
N VAL A 96 -18.81 11.09 8.29
CA VAL A 96 -17.50 10.45 8.18
C VAL A 96 -16.42 11.51 8.27
N GLU A 97 -15.42 11.27 9.13
CA GLU A 97 -14.24 12.15 9.25
C GLU A 97 -13.35 11.99 8.01
N VAL A 98 -13.11 13.07 7.28
CA VAL A 98 -12.23 13.06 6.09
C VAL A 98 -11.00 13.92 6.35
N ARG A 99 -9.81 13.33 6.19
CA ARG A 99 -8.53 14.04 6.22
C ARG A 99 -7.77 13.75 4.94
N ALA A 100 -7.35 14.80 4.25
CA ALA A 100 -6.56 14.70 3.04
C ALA A 100 -5.27 15.50 3.19
N MET A 101 -4.14 14.85 2.89
CA MET A 101 -2.81 15.45 2.89
C MET A 101 -2.23 15.38 1.49
N PHE A 102 -1.75 16.52 1.01
CA PHE A 102 -1.15 16.66 -0.31
C PHE A 102 0.24 17.27 -0.17
N ASP A 103 1.21 16.69 -0.88
CA ASP A 103 2.56 17.24 -0.92
C ASP A 103 2.58 18.56 -1.70
N ALA A 104 3.22 19.59 -1.12
CA ALA A 104 3.26 20.93 -1.71
C ALA A 104 4.05 20.96 -3.02
N PHE A 105 5.15 20.20 -3.12
CA PHE A 105 5.99 20.17 -4.32
C PHE A 105 5.30 19.41 -5.47
N GLY A 106 4.70 18.27 -5.17
CA GLY A 106 3.97 17.45 -6.16
C GLY A 106 2.74 18.16 -6.72
N ASN A 107 2.20 19.15 -6.02
CA ASN A 107 0.97 19.85 -6.36
C ASN A 107 1.17 21.35 -6.65
N TRP A 108 2.39 21.79 -6.86
CA TRP A 108 2.76 23.20 -7.08
C TRP A 108 1.95 23.90 -8.17
N SER A 109 1.59 23.18 -9.25
CA SER A 109 0.81 23.71 -10.37
C SER A 109 -0.71 23.63 -10.18
N ASN A 110 -1.18 23.06 -9.09
CA ASN A 110 -2.61 22.91 -8.82
C ASN A 110 -3.19 24.18 -8.21
N ASN A 111 -4.41 24.52 -8.62
CA ASN A 111 -5.09 25.71 -8.16
C ASN A 111 -5.39 25.62 -6.65
N CYS A 112 -4.92 26.57 -5.87
CA CYS A 112 -4.98 26.60 -4.40
C CYS A 112 -6.42 26.50 -3.83
N LEU A 113 -7.44 26.82 -4.62
CA LEU A 113 -8.84 26.82 -4.20
C LEU A 113 -9.43 25.43 -3.92
N LEU A 114 -8.76 24.35 -4.36
CA LEU A 114 -9.20 22.97 -4.08
C LEU A 114 -8.92 22.54 -2.63
N TYR A 115 -8.08 23.26 -1.91
CA TYR A 115 -7.61 22.87 -0.58
C TYR A 115 -8.22 23.68 0.58
N THR A 116 -9.09 24.65 0.29
CA THR A 116 -9.61 25.59 1.28
C THR A 116 -11.15 25.60 1.43
N SER A 117 -11.83 24.64 0.78
CA SER A 117 -13.30 24.53 0.87
C SER A 117 -13.73 23.45 1.84
#